data_a93e2559ad79465019d6a6aa11bab2e8
#
_entry.id   a93e2559ad79465019d6a6aa11bab2e8
#
_cell.length_a   1.000
_cell.length_b   1.000
_cell.length_c   1.000
_cell.angle_alpha   90.00
_cell.angle_beta   90.00
_cell.angle_gamma   90.00
#
_symmetry.space_group_name_H-M   'P 1'
#
loop_
_entity.id
_entity.type
_entity.pdbx_description
1 polymer ?
#
loop_
_entity_poly.entity_id
_entity_poly.type
_entity_poly.pdbx_seq_one_letter_code
_entity_poly.pdbx_strand_id
1 'polypeptide(L)'
;LRCLVGSEMCIRDRPEEGTNSSVLGPFHISGSPDLPIGGDLKGDWDGEVVLFKGRILDASGAPIAGAKLDVWQTAPNALYSSQDPNQDTYSFHGVQTVGSDGIYAFTSIRPVAYTVPTDGPVGEILNATGRHPWRPSHMHYIVTADGYRELVTEVFPDDDPYLDQDTVFGVREDLVMRYQPQDSDSFPDGLALSGKISGQWSLVEFDFVLTRG
;
A
#
# COMPACT_ATOMS: atom_id res chain seq x y z
N LEU A 1 8.71 -30.99 -2.61
CA LEU A 1 8.41 -30.40 -1.28
C LEU A 1 8.71 -28.91 -1.19
N ARG A 2 9.15 -28.26 -2.27
CA ARG A 2 9.46 -26.82 -2.31
C ARG A 2 8.27 -25.92 -2.69
N CYS A 3 7.14 -26.47 -3.07
CA CYS A 3 5.97 -25.70 -3.53
C CYS A 3 4.79 -25.60 -2.56
N LEU A 4 4.86 -26.18 -1.36
CA LEU A 4 3.74 -26.21 -0.41
C LEU A 4 3.92 -25.29 0.81
N VAL A 5 5.04 -24.58 0.93
CA VAL A 5 5.28 -23.52 1.94
C VAL A 5 5.49 -22.20 1.20
N GLY A 6 4.56 -21.89 0.29
CA GLY A 6 4.85 -21.04 -0.85
C GLY A 6 4.99 -19.54 -0.54
N SER A 7 4.13 -18.93 0.21
CA SER A 7 4.14 -17.47 0.36
C SER A 7 5.15 -16.96 1.38
N GLU A 8 5.27 -17.60 2.53
CA GLU A 8 6.21 -17.14 3.56
C GLU A 8 7.69 -17.34 3.19
N MET A 9 8.06 -18.43 2.50
CA MET A 9 9.44 -18.65 2.10
C MET A 9 9.89 -17.68 1.00
N CYS A 10 9.01 -17.31 0.08
CA CYS A 10 9.33 -16.30 -0.94
C CYS A 10 9.44 -14.89 -0.34
N ILE A 11 8.75 -14.61 0.76
CA ILE A 11 8.79 -13.33 1.46
C ILE A 11 10.07 -13.20 2.31
N ARG A 12 10.60 -14.31 2.85
CA ARG A 12 11.79 -14.32 3.73
C ARG A 12 13.14 -14.31 3.03
N ASP A 13 13.19 -14.61 1.74
CA ASP A 13 14.43 -14.75 0.97
C ASP A 13 14.94 -13.44 0.35
N ARG A 14 14.44 -12.25 0.78
CA ARG A 14 15.02 -10.98 0.37
C ARG A 14 16.29 -10.71 1.17
N PRO A 15 17.37 -10.19 0.52
CA PRO A 15 18.53 -9.67 1.22
C PRO A 15 18.11 -8.60 2.24
N GLU A 16 18.76 -8.59 3.41
CA GLU A 16 18.51 -7.64 4.51
C GLU A 16 18.66 -6.15 4.14
N GLU A 17 19.07 -5.82 2.92
CA GLU A 17 19.42 -4.47 2.45
C GLU A 17 18.27 -3.70 1.79
N GLY A 18 17.10 -4.30 1.63
CA GLY A 18 15.96 -3.67 0.94
C GLY A 18 14.67 -3.69 1.75
N THR A 19 13.67 -2.90 1.30
CA THR A 19 12.31 -2.97 1.86
C THR A 19 11.75 -4.38 1.77
N ASN A 20 11.18 -4.89 2.85
CA ASN A 20 10.59 -6.22 2.89
C ASN A 20 9.37 -6.32 1.94
N SER A 21 9.24 -7.48 1.29
CA SER A 21 8.04 -7.82 0.54
C SER A 21 6.92 -8.26 1.46
N SER A 22 5.68 -8.03 1.03
CA SER A 22 4.47 -8.58 1.60
C SER A 22 3.62 -9.25 0.53
N VAL A 23 2.36 -9.50 0.78
CA VAL A 23 1.48 -10.22 -0.15
C VAL A 23 0.93 -9.29 -1.24
N LEU A 24 0.84 -9.80 -2.47
CA LEU A 24 0.19 -9.09 -3.57
C LEU A 24 -1.32 -8.99 -3.37
N GLY A 25 -1.92 -10.03 -2.81
CA GLY A 25 -3.36 -10.17 -2.78
C GLY A 25 -3.98 -10.39 -4.17
N PRO A 26 -5.30 -10.67 -4.23
CA PRO A 26 -6.00 -10.99 -5.48
C PRO A 26 -6.67 -9.76 -6.13
N PHE A 27 -6.51 -8.56 -5.60
CA PHE A 27 -7.31 -7.39 -5.99
C PHE A 27 -6.56 -6.36 -6.84
N HIS A 28 -5.29 -6.62 -7.18
CA HIS A 28 -4.55 -5.78 -8.11
C HIS A 28 -5.18 -5.81 -9.51
N ILE A 29 -5.33 -4.64 -10.12
CA ILE A 29 -5.84 -4.48 -11.49
C ILE A 29 -4.73 -3.85 -12.33
N SER A 30 -4.28 -4.58 -13.36
CA SER A 30 -3.28 -4.04 -14.29
C SER A 30 -3.82 -2.90 -15.13
N GLY A 31 -2.97 -1.95 -15.48
CA GLY A 31 -3.33 -0.80 -16.31
C GLY A 31 -3.96 0.35 -15.53
N SER A 32 -3.65 0.45 -14.26
CA SER A 32 -4.01 1.61 -13.42
C SER A 32 -3.62 2.93 -14.09
N PRO A 33 -4.44 3.97 -13.97
CA PRO A 33 -4.18 5.27 -14.59
C PRO A 33 -2.92 5.94 -14.02
N ASP A 34 -2.29 6.79 -14.84
CA ASP A 34 -1.19 7.63 -14.38
C ASP A 34 -1.68 8.59 -13.29
N LEU A 35 -0.99 8.57 -12.17
CA LEU A 35 -1.21 9.46 -11.03
C LEU A 35 -0.04 10.45 -10.95
N PRO A 36 -0.25 11.75 -11.18
CA PRO A 36 0.84 12.71 -11.06
C PRO A 36 1.36 12.78 -9.62
N ILE A 37 2.61 13.25 -9.43
CA ILE A 37 3.13 13.56 -8.09
C ILE A 37 2.22 14.62 -7.44
N GLY A 38 1.73 14.36 -6.22
CA GLY A 38 0.71 15.18 -5.58
C GLY A 38 -0.73 14.88 -6.03
N GLY A 39 -0.93 13.84 -6.82
CA GLY A 39 -2.26 13.39 -7.26
C GLY A 39 -3.14 12.87 -6.12
N ASP A 40 -4.42 12.69 -6.42
CA ASP A 40 -5.42 12.27 -5.45
C ASP A 40 -6.11 10.97 -5.89
N LEU A 41 -6.06 9.96 -5.02
CA LEU A 41 -6.72 8.68 -5.24
C LEU A 41 -8.16 8.62 -4.68
N LYS A 42 -8.50 9.54 -3.77
CA LYS A 42 -9.78 9.47 -3.06
C LYS A 42 -10.98 9.87 -3.93
N GLY A 43 -10.77 10.71 -4.95
CA GLY A 43 -11.88 11.29 -5.71
C GLY A 43 -12.90 11.98 -4.80
N ASP A 44 -14.17 11.68 -5.00
CA ASP A 44 -15.29 12.27 -4.23
C ASP A 44 -15.65 11.50 -2.94
N TRP A 45 -14.86 10.50 -2.55
CA TRP A 45 -15.11 9.74 -1.33
C TRP A 45 -14.83 10.56 -0.07
N ASP A 46 -15.68 10.38 0.93
CA ASP A 46 -15.51 10.99 2.26
C ASP A 46 -14.68 10.09 3.18
N GLY A 47 -13.86 10.69 4.03
CA GLY A 47 -13.05 9.99 5.02
C GLY A 47 -11.86 10.81 5.50
N GLU A 48 -11.08 10.26 6.43
CA GLU A 48 -9.83 10.86 6.88
C GLU A 48 -8.83 10.90 5.72
N VAL A 49 -8.41 12.10 5.33
CA VAL A 49 -7.42 12.28 4.26
C VAL A 49 -6.04 11.91 4.76
N VAL A 50 -5.30 11.17 3.97
CA VAL A 50 -3.91 10.81 4.25
C VAL A 50 -3.03 11.26 3.10
N LEU A 51 -1.94 11.96 3.41
CA LEU A 51 -0.84 12.21 2.49
C LEU A 51 0.20 11.10 2.66
N PHE A 52 0.38 10.30 1.62
CA PHE A 52 1.46 9.33 1.51
C PHE A 52 2.60 9.96 0.74
N LYS A 53 3.81 9.97 1.31
CA LYS A 53 5.00 10.46 0.62
C LYS A 53 6.25 9.72 1.06
N GLY A 54 7.28 9.81 0.22
CA GLY A 54 8.59 9.23 0.49
C GLY A 54 9.43 9.23 -0.77
N ARG A 55 10.46 8.38 -0.79
CA ARG A 55 11.36 8.23 -1.91
C ARG A 55 11.54 6.77 -2.31
N ILE A 56 11.91 6.56 -3.55
CA ILE A 56 12.35 5.26 -4.04
C ILE A 56 13.88 5.33 -4.17
N LEU A 57 14.57 4.51 -3.39
CA LEU A 57 16.01 4.54 -3.18
C LEU A 57 16.63 3.19 -3.54
N ASP A 58 17.91 3.19 -3.87
CA ASP A 58 18.71 1.98 -3.88
C ASP A 58 19.30 1.67 -2.50
N ALA A 59 19.98 0.53 -2.36
CA ALA A 59 20.61 0.10 -1.10
C ALA A 59 21.71 1.07 -0.58
N SER A 60 22.22 1.97 -1.42
CA SER A 60 23.16 3.01 -0.99
C SER A 60 22.48 4.29 -0.50
N GLY A 61 21.14 4.37 -0.58
CA GLY A 61 20.36 5.54 -0.27
C GLY A 61 20.25 6.56 -1.42
N ALA A 62 20.72 6.20 -2.63
CA ALA A 62 20.60 7.06 -3.79
C ALA A 62 19.20 6.95 -4.42
N PRO A 63 18.59 8.07 -4.88
CA PRO A 63 17.29 8.03 -5.51
C PRO A 63 17.32 7.30 -6.86
N ILE A 64 16.27 6.55 -7.16
CA ILE A 64 16.11 5.82 -8.42
C ILE A 64 15.17 6.61 -9.34
N ALA A 65 15.75 7.32 -10.30
CA ALA A 65 14.99 8.08 -11.28
C ALA A 65 14.15 7.17 -12.19
N GLY A 66 12.92 7.60 -12.50
CA GLY A 66 12.03 6.87 -13.41
C GLY A 66 11.43 5.59 -12.83
N ALA A 67 11.64 5.31 -11.54
CA ALA A 67 10.97 4.19 -10.88
C ALA A 67 9.45 4.41 -10.90
N LYS A 68 8.69 3.33 -10.99
CA LYS A 68 7.23 3.34 -10.97
C LYS A 68 6.71 2.78 -9.67
N LEU A 69 5.72 3.44 -9.13
CA LEU A 69 4.98 3.07 -7.93
C LEU A 69 3.52 2.84 -8.31
N ASP A 70 3.10 1.58 -8.42
CA ASP A 70 1.69 1.20 -8.59
C ASP A 70 1.07 1.03 -7.20
N VAL A 71 -0.03 1.73 -6.92
CA VAL A 71 -0.65 1.78 -5.60
C VAL A 71 -2.13 1.41 -5.69
N TRP A 72 -2.64 0.69 -4.67
CA TRP A 72 -4.07 0.41 -4.53
C TRP A 72 -4.46 0.11 -3.09
N GLN A 73 -5.73 0.34 -2.78
CA GLN A 73 -6.32 0.08 -1.45
C GLN A 73 -7.81 -0.23 -1.55
N THR A 74 -8.40 -0.64 -0.42
CA THR A 74 -9.86 -0.68 -0.26
C THR A 74 -10.46 0.72 -0.19
N ALA A 75 -11.68 0.86 -0.68
CA ALA A 75 -12.52 2.01 -0.40
C ALA A 75 -13.00 2.01 1.09
N PRO A 76 -13.57 3.13 1.59
CA PRO A 76 -14.10 3.21 2.96
C PRO A 76 -15.18 2.18 3.31
N ASN A 77 -15.83 1.58 2.30
CA ASN A 77 -16.78 0.50 2.49
C ASN A 77 -16.13 -0.89 2.65
N ALA A 78 -14.81 -0.95 2.82
CA ALA A 78 -14.01 -2.16 2.98
C ALA A 78 -14.01 -3.11 1.76
N LEU A 79 -14.30 -2.59 0.57
CA LEU A 79 -14.26 -3.33 -0.69
C LEU A 79 -13.25 -2.72 -1.65
N TYR A 80 -12.56 -3.56 -2.40
CA TYR A 80 -11.80 -3.13 -3.57
C TYR A 80 -12.73 -2.87 -4.76
N SER A 81 -12.29 -2.06 -5.72
CA SER A 81 -13.09 -1.74 -6.90
C SER A 81 -13.50 -2.97 -7.71
N SER A 82 -12.67 -4.03 -7.71
CA SER A 82 -13.00 -5.31 -8.34
C SER A 82 -14.11 -6.10 -7.62
N GLN A 83 -14.45 -5.75 -6.39
CA GLN A 83 -15.48 -6.41 -5.59
C GLN A 83 -16.81 -5.64 -5.57
N ASP A 84 -16.80 -4.35 -5.89
CA ASP A 84 -17.95 -3.48 -5.80
C ASP A 84 -18.37 -2.94 -7.19
N PRO A 85 -19.49 -3.40 -7.75
CA PRO A 85 -19.94 -2.95 -9.06
C PRO A 85 -20.38 -1.47 -9.11
N ASN A 86 -20.49 -0.81 -7.95
CA ASN A 86 -20.80 0.62 -7.88
C ASN A 86 -19.56 1.51 -7.86
N GLN A 87 -18.35 0.93 -7.82
CA GLN A 87 -17.10 1.65 -7.95
C GLN A 87 -16.62 1.66 -9.40
N ASP A 88 -15.93 2.73 -9.79
CA ASP A 88 -15.18 2.72 -11.04
C ASP A 88 -14.06 1.68 -10.98
N THR A 89 -13.72 1.07 -12.11
CA THR A 89 -12.73 -0.02 -12.19
C THR A 89 -11.40 0.31 -11.49
N TYR A 90 -10.95 1.55 -11.58
CA TYR A 90 -9.71 2.01 -11.01
C TYR A 90 -9.88 2.92 -9.77
N SER A 91 -11.03 2.85 -9.07
CA SER A 91 -11.16 3.55 -7.79
C SER A 91 -10.05 3.12 -6.85
N PHE A 92 -9.35 4.10 -6.26
CA PHE A 92 -8.20 3.89 -5.37
C PHE A 92 -7.03 3.14 -6.01
N HIS A 93 -6.85 3.24 -7.34
CA HIS A 93 -5.70 2.69 -8.07
C HIS A 93 -4.98 3.80 -8.83
N GLY A 94 -3.66 3.76 -8.87
CA GLY A 94 -2.88 4.71 -9.65
C GLY A 94 -1.40 4.33 -9.76
N VAL A 95 -0.74 4.81 -10.81
CA VAL A 95 0.69 4.60 -11.05
C VAL A 95 1.40 5.93 -11.04
N GLN A 96 2.38 6.12 -10.16
CA GLN A 96 3.30 7.26 -10.20
C GLN A 96 4.62 6.87 -10.86
N THR A 97 5.16 7.75 -11.70
CA THR A 97 6.55 7.67 -12.16
C THR A 97 7.33 8.78 -11.47
N VAL A 98 8.35 8.43 -10.68
CA VAL A 98 9.12 9.40 -9.92
C VAL A 98 10.18 10.10 -10.76
N GLY A 99 10.52 11.34 -10.39
CA GLY A 99 11.57 12.13 -11.00
C GLY A 99 12.99 11.71 -10.62
N SER A 100 13.97 12.55 -10.93
CA SER A 100 15.39 12.33 -10.61
C SER A 100 15.69 12.33 -9.10
N ASP A 101 14.81 12.89 -8.30
CA ASP A 101 14.87 12.97 -6.84
C ASP A 101 14.28 11.71 -6.15
N GLY A 102 13.64 10.83 -6.94
CA GLY A 102 12.98 9.61 -6.46
C GLY A 102 11.73 9.86 -5.62
N ILE A 103 11.24 11.09 -5.51
CA ILE A 103 10.11 11.46 -4.64
C ILE A 103 8.80 10.97 -5.23
N TYR A 104 7.98 10.32 -4.40
CA TYR A 104 6.57 10.07 -4.64
C TYR A 104 5.71 10.80 -3.60
N ALA A 105 4.52 11.21 -4.00
CA ALA A 105 3.54 11.80 -3.10
C ALA A 105 2.14 11.72 -3.71
N PHE A 106 1.15 11.32 -2.90
CA PHE A 106 -0.25 11.32 -3.30
C PHE A 106 -1.16 11.41 -2.07
N THR A 107 -2.37 11.89 -2.28
CA THR A 107 -3.42 11.86 -1.26
C THR A 107 -4.36 10.68 -1.50
N SER A 108 -4.89 10.13 -0.42
CA SER A 108 -5.95 9.14 -0.42
C SER A 108 -6.79 9.28 0.85
N ILE A 109 -7.73 8.37 1.06
CA ILE A 109 -8.43 8.18 2.33
C ILE A 109 -7.66 7.14 3.15
N ARG A 110 -7.69 7.27 4.48
CA ARG A 110 -7.16 6.24 5.37
C ARG A 110 -7.76 4.88 5.02
N PRO A 111 -6.93 3.86 4.70
CA PRO A 111 -7.43 2.51 4.47
C PRO A 111 -8.18 1.97 5.69
N VAL A 112 -9.09 1.05 5.45
CA VAL A 112 -9.87 0.39 6.52
C VAL A 112 -9.55 -1.10 6.57
N ALA A 113 -9.65 -1.70 7.76
CA ALA A 113 -9.57 -3.15 7.90
C ALA A 113 -10.75 -3.82 7.16
N TYR A 114 -10.49 -4.99 6.60
CA TYR A 114 -11.50 -5.74 5.86
C TYR A 114 -11.38 -7.24 6.09
N THR A 115 -12.41 -7.98 5.69
CA THR A 115 -12.38 -9.45 5.76
C THR A 115 -12.04 -10.06 4.41
N VAL A 116 -11.17 -11.07 4.40
CA VAL A 116 -11.01 -11.91 3.22
C VAL A 116 -12.34 -12.63 2.92
N PRO A 117 -12.65 -12.91 1.64
CA PRO A 117 -13.85 -13.67 1.28
C PRO A 117 -13.88 -15.03 2.00
N THR A 118 -15.04 -15.36 2.58
CA THR A 118 -15.21 -16.59 3.39
C THR A 118 -16.22 -17.58 2.80
N ASP A 119 -16.72 -17.30 1.62
CA ASP A 119 -17.70 -18.11 0.88
C ASP A 119 -17.09 -19.26 0.06
N GLY A 120 -15.78 -19.51 0.23
CA GLY A 120 -15.02 -20.54 -0.47
C GLY A 120 -14.02 -21.27 0.42
N PRO A 121 -13.05 -22.02 -0.17
CA PRO A 121 -12.09 -22.84 0.56
C PRO A 121 -11.31 -22.12 1.66
N VAL A 122 -11.02 -20.81 1.47
CA VAL A 122 -10.34 -19.99 2.48
C VAL A 122 -11.20 -19.89 3.75
N GLY A 123 -12.50 -19.62 3.59
CA GLY A 123 -13.42 -19.58 4.73
C GLY A 123 -13.55 -20.92 5.45
N GLU A 124 -13.53 -22.04 4.73
CA GLU A 124 -13.53 -23.37 5.32
C GLU A 124 -12.28 -23.61 6.19
N ILE A 125 -11.10 -23.21 5.70
CA ILE A 125 -9.83 -23.33 6.44
C ILE A 125 -9.85 -22.43 7.69
N LEU A 126 -10.29 -21.18 7.57
CA LEU A 126 -10.39 -20.26 8.70
C LEU A 126 -11.33 -20.80 9.79
N ASN A 127 -12.50 -21.30 9.39
CA ASN A 127 -13.46 -21.92 10.31
C ASN A 127 -12.89 -23.17 11.00
N ALA A 128 -12.24 -24.06 10.22
CA ALA A 128 -11.65 -25.30 10.75
C ALA A 128 -10.49 -25.03 11.73
N THR A 129 -9.79 -23.90 11.57
CA THR A 129 -8.66 -23.50 12.42
C THR A 129 -9.05 -22.51 13.53
N GLY A 130 -10.33 -22.12 13.62
CA GLY A 130 -10.83 -21.16 14.62
C GLY A 130 -10.26 -19.75 14.42
N ARG A 131 -9.85 -19.39 13.19
CA ARG A 131 -9.29 -18.07 12.87
C ARG A 131 -10.34 -17.12 12.32
N HIS A 132 -10.20 -15.84 12.63
CA HIS A 132 -11.03 -14.79 12.06
C HIS A 132 -10.60 -14.44 10.63
N PRO A 133 -11.46 -13.80 9.82
CA PRO A 133 -11.16 -13.45 8.43
C PRO A 133 -10.52 -12.06 8.27
N TRP A 134 -10.31 -11.31 9.35
CA TRP A 134 -9.88 -9.92 9.28
C TRP A 134 -8.42 -9.77 8.85
N ARG A 135 -8.18 -8.78 8.01
CA ARG A 135 -6.87 -8.19 7.74
C ARG A 135 -6.81 -6.76 8.31
N PRO A 136 -5.67 -6.33 8.84
CA PRO A 136 -5.47 -4.93 9.17
C PRO A 136 -5.64 -4.06 7.93
N SER A 137 -5.97 -2.80 8.11
CA SER A 137 -5.95 -1.81 7.05
C SER A 137 -4.54 -1.69 6.46
N HIS A 138 -4.45 -1.50 5.14
CA HIS A 138 -3.16 -1.36 4.45
C HIS A 138 -3.29 -0.67 3.11
N MET A 139 -2.18 -0.11 2.66
CA MET A 139 -1.96 0.34 1.31
C MET A 139 -1.02 -0.65 0.61
N HIS A 140 -1.41 -1.13 -0.56
CA HIS A 140 -0.58 -1.99 -1.41
C HIS A 140 0.32 -1.19 -2.34
N TYR A 141 1.49 -1.77 -2.63
CA TYR A 141 2.46 -1.19 -3.56
C TYR A 141 3.12 -2.25 -4.43
N ILE A 142 3.30 -1.94 -5.73
CA ILE A 142 4.30 -2.58 -6.58
C ILE A 142 5.28 -1.49 -6.99
N VAL A 143 6.56 -1.68 -6.68
CA VAL A 143 7.63 -0.75 -7.05
C VAL A 143 8.55 -1.42 -8.07
N THR A 144 8.70 -0.79 -9.23
CA THR A 144 9.53 -1.29 -10.33
C THR A 144 10.51 -0.25 -10.81
N ALA A 145 11.72 -0.68 -11.16
CA ALA A 145 12.72 0.16 -11.82
C ALA A 145 13.68 -0.69 -12.65
N ASP A 146 14.23 -0.14 -13.73
CA ASP A 146 15.16 -0.84 -14.61
C ASP A 146 16.43 -1.27 -13.86
N GLY A 147 16.76 -2.55 -13.91
CA GLY A 147 17.94 -3.13 -13.23
C GLY A 147 17.75 -3.41 -11.74
N TYR A 148 16.52 -3.31 -11.25
CA TYR A 148 16.15 -3.65 -9.87
C TYR A 148 15.12 -4.76 -9.84
N ARG A 149 15.08 -5.48 -8.72
CA ARG A 149 14.02 -6.47 -8.47
C ARG A 149 12.72 -5.75 -8.19
N GLU A 150 11.63 -6.24 -8.77
CA GLU A 150 10.29 -5.80 -8.42
C GLU A 150 10.03 -6.01 -6.93
N LEU A 151 9.52 -4.97 -6.28
CA LEU A 151 9.08 -5.02 -4.89
C LEU A 151 7.56 -5.03 -4.86
N VAL A 152 6.97 -6.10 -4.33
CA VAL A 152 5.57 -6.17 -3.96
C VAL A 152 5.49 -6.07 -2.45
N THR A 153 4.76 -5.09 -1.92
CA THR A 153 4.69 -4.86 -0.47
C THR A 153 3.38 -4.19 -0.06
N GLU A 154 3.19 -4.09 1.25
CA GLU A 154 2.07 -3.42 1.91
C GLU A 154 2.61 -2.52 3.01
N VAL A 155 1.92 -1.42 3.32
CA VAL A 155 2.22 -0.55 4.46
C VAL A 155 0.99 -0.47 5.34
N PHE A 156 1.18 -0.66 6.65
CA PHE A 156 0.11 -0.81 7.64
C PHE A 156 0.14 0.36 8.64
N PRO A 157 -1.02 0.88 9.11
CA PRO A 157 -1.05 1.85 10.21
C PRO A 157 -0.74 1.17 11.55
N ASP A 158 0.01 1.85 12.42
CA ASP A 158 0.48 1.36 13.72
C ASP A 158 -0.61 1.19 14.79
N ASP A 159 -1.80 1.70 14.54
CA ASP A 159 -2.94 1.67 15.46
C ASP A 159 -4.06 0.71 15.03
N ASP A 160 -3.84 -0.12 14.01
CA ASP A 160 -4.87 -1.09 13.59
C ASP A 160 -4.94 -2.30 14.55
N PRO A 161 -6.13 -2.66 15.03
CA PRO A 161 -6.29 -3.71 16.03
C PRO A 161 -5.96 -5.14 15.53
N TYR A 162 -5.82 -5.33 14.20
CA TYR A 162 -5.55 -6.63 13.60
C TYR A 162 -4.09 -6.87 13.20
N LEU A 163 -3.16 -5.96 13.54
CA LEU A 163 -1.74 -6.07 13.17
C LEU A 163 -1.11 -7.41 13.61
N ASP A 164 -1.36 -7.82 14.86
CA ASP A 164 -0.82 -9.07 15.41
C ASP A 164 -1.59 -10.32 14.97
N GLN A 165 -2.69 -10.16 14.25
CA GLN A 165 -3.63 -11.23 13.93
C GLN A 165 -4.02 -11.27 12.45
N ASP A 166 -3.23 -10.67 11.57
CA ASP A 166 -3.51 -10.68 10.13
C ASP A 166 -3.75 -12.12 9.63
N THR A 167 -4.93 -12.35 9.06
CA THR A 167 -5.33 -13.68 8.62
C THR A 167 -4.46 -14.26 7.53
N VAL A 168 -3.73 -13.42 6.78
CA VAL A 168 -2.80 -13.84 5.72
C VAL A 168 -1.32 -13.71 6.11
N PHE A 169 -1.02 -13.30 7.37
CA PHE A 169 0.35 -13.15 7.87
C PHE A 169 1.23 -12.18 7.06
N GLY A 170 0.61 -11.16 6.45
CA GLY A 170 1.31 -10.18 5.60
C GLY A 170 2.07 -9.13 6.40
N VAL A 171 1.68 -8.88 7.65
CA VAL A 171 2.28 -7.82 8.48
C VAL A 171 3.72 -8.14 8.83
N ARG A 172 4.59 -7.13 8.62
CA ARG A 172 5.98 -7.12 9.09
C ARG A 172 6.22 -5.83 9.86
N GLU A 173 7.03 -5.91 10.90
CA GLU A 173 7.27 -4.80 11.81
C GLU A 173 7.81 -3.55 11.10
N ASP A 174 8.69 -3.72 10.12
CA ASP A 174 9.27 -2.64 9.32
C ASP A 174 8.33 -2.03 8.26
N LEU A 175 7.16 -2.63 8.04
CA LEU A 175 6.09 -2.13 7.18
C LEU A 175 4.95 -1.47 7.97
N VAL A 176 5.08 -1.39 9.29
CA VAL A 176 4.09 -0.72 10.14
C VAL A 176 4.49 0.74 10.34
N MET A 177 3.66 1.66 9.88
CA MET A 177 3.93 3.10 9.86
C MET A 177 2.97 3.87 10.74
N ARG A 178 3.53 4.88 11.39
CA ARG A 178 2.72 5.82 12.16
C ARG A 178 1.99 6.76 11.20
N TYR A 179 0.67 6.81 11.35
CA TYR A 179 -0.18 7.83 10.75
C TYR A 179 -0.15 9.06 11.65
N GLN A 180 0.57 10.11 11.21
CA GLN A 180 0.85 11.30 12.00
C GLN A 180 -0.25 12.34 11.80
N PRO A 181 -1.15 12.60 12.78
CA PRO A 181 -2.19 13.62 12.64
C PRO A 181 -1.59 15.00 12.40
N GLN A 182 -2.22 15.78 11.52
CA GLN A 182 -1.84 17.13 11.17
C GLN A 182 -3.04 18.07 11.39
N ASP A 183 -2.80 19.21 12.02
CA ASP A 183 -3.84 20.21 12.35
C ASP A 183 -3.78 21.46 11.45
N SER A 184 -3.06 21.39 10.33
CA SER A 184 -2.84 22.55 9.46
C SER A 184 -3.53 22.40 8.11
N ASP A 185 -4.07 23.51 7.60
CA ASP A 185 -4.57 23.61 6.22
C ASP A 185 -3.42 23.68 5.18
N SER A 186 -2.16 23.59 5.63
CA SER A 186 -0.98 23.67 4.77
C SER A 186 -0.26 22.33 4.71
N PHE A 187 -0.02 21.87 3.48
CA PHE A 187 0.83 20.73 3.20
C PHE A 187 2.33 21.02 3.40
N PRO A 188 3.16 19.97 3.54
CA PRO A 188 4.60 20.10 3.51
C PRO A 188 5.07 20.89 2.28
N ASP A 189 6.01 21.79 2.49
CA ASP A 189 6.50 22.74 1.48
C ASP A 189 6.85 22.06 0.15
N GLY A 190 6.37 22.65 -0.93
CA GLY A 190 6.75 22.31 -2.29
C GLY A 190 5.92 21.25 -3.01
N LEU A 191 4.93 20.64 -2.37
CA LEU A 191 4.03 19.70 -3.03
C LEU A 191 2.76 20.42 -3.52
N ALA A 192 2.57 20.45 -4.85
CA ALA A 192 1.30 20.86 -5.44
C ALA A 192 0.33 19.67 -5.37
N LEU A 193 -0.50 19.60 -4.34
CA LEU A 193 -1.47 18.54 -4.19
C LEU A 193 -2.77 18.89 -4.93
N SER A 194 -3.30 17.92 -5.69
CA SER A 194 -4.57 18.08 -6.39
C SER A 194 -5.79 17.81 -5.52
N GLY A 195 -5.61 17.06 -4.43
CA GLY A 195 -6.65 16.75 -3.47
C GLY A 195 -7.00 17.95 -2.59
N LYS A 196 -8.31 18.15 -2.32
CA LYS A 196 -8.75 19.12 -1.33
C LYS A 196 -8.58 18.54 0.07
N ILE A 197 -7.81 19.20 0.91
CA ILE A 197 -7.82 18.95 2.35
C ILE A 197 -8.66 20.04 3.01
N SER A 198 -9.58 19.62 3.84
CA SER A 198 -10.29 20.48 4.78
C SER A 198 -10.34 19.77 6.13
N GLY A 199 -9.78 20.38 7.15
CA GLY A 199 -9.76 19.82 8.51
C GLY A 199 -8.53 18.98 8.83
N GLN A 200 -8.69 18.01 9.73
CA GLN A 200 -7.59 17.12 10.15
C GLN A 200 -7.26 16.11 9.03
N TRP A 201 -5.99 15.87 8.86
CA TRP A 201 -5.46 14.87 7.94
C TRP A 201 -4.25 14.17 8.57
N SER A 202 -3.81 13.06 8.01
CA SER A 202 -2.64 12.34 8.49
C SER A 202 -1.52 12.31 7.45
N LEU A 203 -0.28 12.33 7.94
CA LEU A 203 0.93 12.16 7.14
C LEU A 203 1.48 10.76 7.36
N VAL A 204 1.82 10.08 6.26
CA VAL A 204 2.59 8.84 6.25
C VAL A 204 3.84 9.04 5.42
N GLU A 205 5.02 8.86 6.02
CA GLU A 205 6.31 8.93 5.35
C GLU A 205 6.95 7.54 5.31
N PHE A 206 7.26 7.06 4.10
CA PHE A 206 7.89 5.77 3.91
C PHE A 206 8.82 5.78 2.69
N ASP A 207 10.10 5.41 2.88
CA ASP A 207 11.05 5.27 1.78
C ASP A 207 11.13 3.79 1.34
N PHE A 208 10.97 3.53 0.05
CA PHE A 208 11.15 2.21 -0.53
C PHE A 208 12.61 2.02 -0.96
N VAL A 209 13.24 0.96 -0.49
CA VAL A 209 14.62 0.60 -0.87
C VAL A 209 14.57 -0.63 -1.78
N LEU A 210 15.01 -0.47 -3.04
CA LEU A 210 15.08 -1.55 -4.00
C LEU A 210 16.48 -2.19 -4.05
N THR A 211 16.52 -3.49 -4.22
CA THR A 211 17.74 -4.26 -4.45
C THR A 211 17.97 -4.54 -5.93
N ARG A 212 19.22 -4.62 -6.37
CA ARG A 212 19.57 -4.95 -7.75
C ARG A 212 19.03 -6.32 -8.16
N GLY A 213 18.57 -6.43 -9.42
CA GLY A 213 18.07 -7.66 -10.03
C GLY A 213 19.16 -8.54 -10.59
#